data_b129d7286191fbd8a0090f514fbcfee9
#
_entry.id   b129d7286191fbd8a0090f514fbcfee9
#
_cell.length_a   1.000
_cell.length_b   1.000
_cell.length_c   1.000
_cell.angle_alpha   90.00
_cell.angle_beta   90.00
_cell.angle_gamma   90.00
#
_symmetry.space_group_name_H-M   'P 1'
#
loop_
_entity.id
_entity.type
_entity.pdbx_description
1 polymer ?
#
loop_
_entity_poly.entity_id
_entity_poly.type
_entity_poly.pdbx_seq_one_letter_code
_entity_poly.pdbx_strand_id
1 'polypeptide(L)'
;MAYNVRLGNNQYRVGQRLSPQYSLDVNYEIPTKSTQYSNLRLDDISSLFNGSEDTFPLSVDGDPYYPLTSQQLLISIGNVVLDPSSDYIVSSDQIIFTNPPVAGVSVFFGVAMATTADLTRTLNYVIDSGSFVMSSGPKGNMTIDVTGTIESWTVVSEDDGNIEIDIKKCSYQDFPNFVSITGTERPCLGILNQSTQRKNKDDNLSTWNTQVNAGDIFQFEVVYSVNINRCVVSLKLKL
;
A
#
# COMPACT_ATOMS: atom_id res chain seq x y z
N MET A 1 -15.23 -30.50 31.51
CA MET A 1 -14.34 -31.22 30.58
C MET A 1 -13.46 -30.17 29.89
N ALA A 2 -12.16 -30.37 29.97
CA ALA A 2 -11.22 -29.49 29.24
C ALA A 2 -10.82 -30.24 27.96
N TYR A 3 -10.87 -29.58 26.83
CA TYR A 3 -10.33 -30.11 25.60
C TYR A 3 -9.10 -29.35 25.16
N ASN A 4 -8.19 -30.05 24.52
CA ASN A 4 -7.01 -29.47 23.93
C ASN A 4 -7.32 -29.11 22.49
N VAL A 5 -7.15 -27.83 22.16
CA VAL A 5 -7.19 -27.36 20.77
C VAL A 5 -5.75 -27.20 20.31
N ARG A 6 -5.40 -27.84 19.20
CA ARG A 6 -4.07 -27.73 18.59
C ARG A 6 -4.14 -26.71 17.47
N LEU A 7 -3.48 -25.59 17.66
CA LEU A 7 -3.32 -24.54 16.66
C LEU A 7 -1.83 -24.47 16.31
N GLY A 8 -1.48 -25.00 15.15
CA GLY A 8 -0.08 -25.10 14.73
C GLY A 8 0.74 -26.03 15.64
N ASN A 9 1.99 -25.69 15.93
CA ASN A 9 2.89 -26.49 16.76
C ASN A 9 2.74 -26.24 18.28
N ASN A 10 1.84 -25.37 18.71
CA ASN A 10 1.63 -25.03 20.11
C ASN A 10 0.33 -25.66 20.63
N GLN A 11 0.39 -26.27 21.82
CA GLN A 11 -0.78 -26.77 22.54
C GLN A 11 -1.22 -25.75 23.60
N TYR A 12 -2.48 -25.34 23.55
CA TYR A 12 -3.07 -24.48 24.57
C TYR A 12 -4.13 -25.26 25.38
N ARG A 13 -4.06 -25.15 26.71
CA ARG A 13 -5.12 -25.66 27.60
C ARG A 13 -6.19 -24.58 27.74
N VAL A 14 -7.39 -24.90 27.31
CA VAL A 14 -8.55 -24.05 27.61
C VAL A 14 -9.02 -24.36 29.02
N GLY A 15 -8.78 -23.45 29.96
CA GLY A 15 -9.29 -23.53 31.33
C GLY A 15 -10.78 -23.19 31.38
N GLN A 16 -11.46 -23.71 32.42
CA GLN A 16 -12.90 -23.65 32.68
C GLN A 16 -13.47 -22.25 32.99
N ARG A 17 -12.99 -21.16 32.43
CA ARG A 17 -13.67 -19.87 32.51
C ARG A 17 -14.02 -19.42 31.11
N LEU A 18 -15.31 -19.52 30.82
CA LEU A 18 -15.94 -18.80 29.70
C LEU A 18 -15.85 -17.30 29.99
N SER A 19 -14.74 -16.72 29.60
CA SER A 19 -14.68 -15.32 29.24
C SER A 19 -14.86 -15.26 27.74
N PRO A 20 -15.76 -14.46 27.18
CA PRO A 20 -15.92 -14.34 25.74
C PRO A 20 -14.81 -13.45 25.16
N GLN A 21 -13.58 -13.91 25.27
CA GLN A 21 -12.50 -13.42 24.44
C GLN A 21 -12.26 -14.49 23.39
N TYR A 22 -12.97 -14.36 22.27
CA TYR A 22 -12.58 -15.00 21.04
C TYR A 22 -11.29 -14.33 20.59
N SER A 23 -10.14 -14.82 21.03
CA SER A 23 -8.95 -14.62 20.23
C SER A 23 -9.11 -15.58 19.04
N LEU A 24 -9.58 -15.08 17.93
CA LEU A 24 -9.31 -15.65 16.63
C LEU A 24 -7.79 -15.51 16.48
N ASP A 25 -7.05 -16.55 16.85
CA ASP A 25 -5.74 -16.80 16.26
C ASP A 25 -6.00 -17.14 14.80
N VAL A 26 -6.22 -16.10 14.02
CA VAL A 26 -5.97 -16.20 12.60
C VAL A 26 -4.46 -16.43 12.52
N ASN A 27 -4.03 -17.67 12.26
CA ASN A 27 -2.72 -17.91 11.68
C ASN A 27 -2.70 -17.18 10.33
N TYR A 28 -2.59 -15.86 10.40
CA TYR A 28 -2.04 -15.12 9.32
C TYR A 28 -0.57 -15.54 9.32
N GLU A 29 -0.24 -16.55 8.52
CA GLU A 29 1.12 -16.64 8.04
C GLU A 29 1.34 -15.31 7.33
N ILE A 30 1.89 -14.35 8.09
CA ILE A 30 2.58 -13.24 7.47
C ILE A 30 3.55 -13.94 6.54
N PRO A 31 3.39 -13.82 5.21
CA PRO A 31 4.39 -14.35 4.32
C PRO A 31 5.69 -13.75 4.83
N THR A 32 6.57 -14.60 5.35
CA THR A 32 7.89 -14.20 5.86
C THR A 32 8.83 -13.77 4.72
N LYS A 33 8.36 -13.79 3.49
CA LYS A 33 8.85 -12.86 2.47
C LYS A 33 8.37 -11.48 2.89
N SER A 34 9.12 -10.86 3.79
CA SER A 34 9.16 -9.44 3.91
C SER A 34 9.13 -8.91 2.48
N THR A 35 8.04 -8.20 2.12
CA THR A 35 8.09 -7.23 1.04
C THR A 35 8.97 -6.07 1.52
N GLN A 36 10.18 -6.40 1.96
CA GLN A 36 11.22 -5.43 2.09
C GLN A 36 11.51 -5.00 0.67
N TYR A 37 11.30 -3.74 0.41
CA TYR A 37 11.78 -3.02 -0.75
C TYR A 37 13.31 -3.02 -0.74
N SER A 38 13.89 -4.22 -0.80
CA SER A 38 15.31 -4.47 -0.89
C SER A 38 15.61 -4.98 -2.29
N ASN A 39 16.76 -4.61 -2.82
CA ASN A 39 17.22 -5.17 -4.06
C ASN A 39 17.27 -6.70 -3.94
N LEU A 40 16.69 -7.39 -4.89
CA LEU A 40 16.68 -8.84 -4.93
C LEU A 40 17.78 -9.32 -5.87
N ARG A 41 18.55 -10.30 -5.45
CA ARG A 41 19.52 -10.95 -6.32
C ARG A 41 18.79 -11.98 -7.18
N LEU A 42 18.97 -11.89 -8.51
CA LEU A 42 18.48 -12.91 -9.43
C LEU A 42 19.37 -14.15 -9.36
N ASP A 43 18.75 -15.30 -9.63
CA ASP A 43 19.48 -16.58 -9.73
C ASP A 43 20.45 -16.54 -10.91
N ASP A 44 21.54 -17.29 -10.80
CA ASP A 44 22.58 -17.36 -11.81
C ASP A 44 22.13 -18.26 -12.99
N ILE A 45 21.97 -17.65 -14.16
CA ILE A 45 21.58 -18.32 -15.40
C ILE A 45 22.77 -18.57 -16.35
N SER A 46 24.02 -18.30 -15.92
CA SER A 46 25.21 -18.40 -16.78
C SER A 46 25.43 -19.81 -17.35
N SER A 47 24.98 -20.86 -16.62
CA SER A 47 25.04 -22.25 -17.10
C SER A 47 24.17 -22.54 -18.33
N LEU A 48 23.20 -21.67 -18.62
CA LEU A 48 22.29 -21.81 -19.77
C LEU A 48 22.86 -21.15 -21.04
N PHE A 49 23.92 -20.35 -20.92
CA PHE A 49 24.48 -19.61 -22.06
C PHE A 49 25.19 -20.55 -23.03
N ASN A 50 24.78 -20.51 -24.28
CA ASN A 50 25.27 -21.41 -25.33
C ASN A 50 25.73 -20.70 -26.64
N GLY A 51 25.61 -19.36 -26.66
CA GLY A 51 25.98 -18.54 -27.82
C GLY A 51 24.95 -18.51 -28.96
N SER A 52 23.80 -19.14 -28.78
CA SER A 52 22.75 -19.24 -29.79
C SER A 52 21.38 -18.78 -29.27
N GLU A 53 21.05 -19.08 -28.02
CA GLU A 53 19.83 -18.64 -27.37
C GLU A 53 20.02 -17.25 -26.78
N ASP A 54 18.97 -16.43 -26.87
CA ASP A 54 18.92 -15.06 -26.40
C ASP A 54 17.93 -14.87 -25.22
N THR A 55 17.05 -15.86 -24.98
CA THR A 55 15.93 -15.75 -24.04
C THR A 55 16.11 -16.71 -22.87
N PHE A 56 16.07 -16.19 -21.63
CA PHE A 56 16.32 -16.95 -20.41
C PHE A 56 15.33 -16.61 -19.32
N PRO A 57 14.97 -17.60 -18.43
CA PRO A 57 14.08 -17.34 -17.32
C PRO A 57 14.74 -16.48 -16.24
N LEU A 58 13.96 -15.63 -15.59
CA LEU A 58 14.36 -14.88 -14.43
C LEU A 58 13.73 -15.49 -13.18
N SER A 59 14.54 -15.75 -12.16
CA SER A 59 14.08 -16.26 -10.88
C SER A 59 14.85 -15.63 -9.71
N VAL A 60 14.25 -15.72 -8.52
CA VAL A 60 14.83 -15.35 -7.23
C VAL A 60 14.58 -16.49 -6.27
N ASP A 61 15.61 -17.10 -5.73
CA ASP A 61 15.54 -18.28 -4.85
C ASP A 61 14.71 -19.44 -5.46
N GLY A 62 14.77 -19.60 -6.79
CA GLY A 62 14.04 -20.62 -7.55
C GLY A 62 12.61 -20.27 -7.93
N ASP A 63 12.03 -19.18 -7.43
CA ASP A 63 10.70 -18.74 -7.81
C ASP A 63 10.76 -17.76 -9.01
N PRO A 64 9.87 -17.86 -10.02
CA PRO A 64 9.82 -16.95 -11.15
C PRO A 64 9.73 -15.48 -10.71
N TYR A 65 10.52 -14.61 -11.33
CA TYR A 65 10.51 -13.19 -11.07
C TYR A 65 9.99 -12.41 -12.29
N TYR A 66 9.05 -11.50 -12.06
CA TYR A 66 8.32 -10.74 -13.09
C TYR A 66 8.68 -9.24 -13.02
N PRO A 67 9.75 -8.76 -13.68
CA PRO A 67 10.07 -7.35 -13.72
C PRO A 67 9.06 -6.58 -14.58
N LEU A 68 8.68 -5.37 -14.19
CA LEU A 68 7.79 -4.51 -14.98
C LEU A 68 8.51 -3.89 -16.17
N THR A 69 9.79 -3.57 -16.02
CA THR A 69 10.60 -2.95 -17.07
C THR A 69 12.06 -3.42 -17.00
N SER A 70 12.80 -3.30 -18.11
CA SER A 70 14.25 -3.61 -18.15
C SER A 70 15.05 -2.74 -17.18
N GLN A 71 14.62 -1.49 -16.96
CA GLN A 71 15.28 -0.53 -16.07
C GLN A 71 15.23 -0.94 -14.58
N GLN A 72 14.37 -1.90 -14.21
CA GLN A 72 14.36 -2.48 -12.87
C GLN A 72 15.52 -3.43 -12.61
N LEU A 73 16.22 -3.85 -13.65
CA LEU A 73 17.30 -4.82 -13.54
C LEU A 73 18.65 -4.15 -13.74
N LEU A 74 19.61 -4.50 -12.90
CA LEU A 74 21.03 -4.28 -13.13
C LEU A 74 21.64 -5.63 -13.48
N ILE A 75 22.04 -5.80 -14.74
CA ILE A 75 22.59 -7.06 -15.26
C ILE A 75 24.05 -6.87 -15.63
N SER A 76 24.86 -7.86 -15.28
CA SER A 76 26.27 -7.94 -15.71
C SER A 76 26.59 -9.37 -16.18
N ILE A 77 27.25 -9.49 -17.32
CA ILE A 77 27.75 -10.74 -17.88
C ILE A 77 29.27 -10.62 -18.08
N GLY A 78 30.05 -11.55 -17.54
CA GLY A 78 31.51 -11.51 -17.65
C GLY A 78 32.14 -10.22 -17.12
N ASN A 79 31.56 -9.63 -16.05
CA ASN A 79 31.94 -8.34 -15.44
C ASN A 79 31.64 -7.09 -16.31
N VAL A 80 30.91 -7.23 -17.41
CA VAL A 80 30.42 -6.10 -18.22
C VAL A 80 28.98 -5.81 -17.83
N VAL A 81 28.69 -4.59 -17.39
CA VAL A 81 27.35 -4.12 -17.09
C VAL A 81 26.63 -3.84 -18.42
N LEU A 82 25.43 -4.37 -18.55
CA LEU A 82 24.59 -4.23 -19.73
C LEU A 82 23.63 -3.04 -19.60
N ASP A 83 23.37 -2.37 -20.71
CA ASP A 83 22.44 -1.23 -20.75
C ASP A 83 21.00 -1.72 -20.98
N PRO A 84 20.05 -1.41 -20.07
CA PRO A 84 18.65 -1.76 -20.25
C PRO A 84 18.07 -1.15 -21.52
N SER A 85 17.30 -1.91 -22.28
CA SER A 85 16.65 -1.56 -23.56
C SER A 85 17.57 -1.55 -24.79
N SER A 86 18.88 -1.45 -24.64
CA SER A 86 19.81 -1.61 -25.77
C SER A 86 20.41 -3.02 -25.84
N ASP A 87 20.85 -3.55 -24.71
CA ASP A 87 21.50 -4.86 -24.61
C ASP A 87 20.53 -5.98 -24.25
N TYR A 88 19.45 -5.65 -23.56
CA TYR A 88 18.39 -6.59 -23.20
C TYR A 88 17.03 -5.92 -23.00
N ILE A 89 15.97 -6.71 -23.13
CA ILE A 89 14.60 -6.37 -22.72
C ILE A 89 14.07 -7.46 -21.79
N VAL A 90 12.93 -7.20 -21.14
CA VAL A 90 12.22 -8.18 -20.33
C VAL A 90 10.81 -8.39 -20.83
N SER A 91 10.33 -9.64 -20.72
CA SER A 91 8.96 -10.02 -21.08
C SER A 91 8.48 -11.10 -20.11
N SER A 92 7.46 -10.81 -19.33
CA SER A 92 7.00 -11.71 -18.28
C SER A 92 8.12 -12.02 -17.26
N ASP A 93 8.44 -13.30 -17.08
CA ASP A 93 9.53 -13.82 -16.25
C ASP A 93 10.80 -14.11 -17.05
N GLN A 94 11.00 -13.46 -18.20
CA GLN A 94 12.13 -13.72 -19.10
C GLN A 94 12.94 -12.45 -19.37
N ILE A 95 14.26 -12.64 -19.48
CA ILE A 95 15.19 -11.68 -20.07
C ILE A 95 15.52 -12.10 -21.50
N ILE A 96 15.53 -11.14 -22.41
CA ILE A 96 15.84 -11.36 -23.84
C ILE A 96 17.03 -10.46 -24.17
N PHE A 97 18.17 -11.06 -24.47
CA PHE A 97 19.38 -10.34 -24.85
C PHE A 97 19.38 -9.98 -26.34
N THR A 98 19.83 -8.79 -26.69
CA THR A 98 20.00 -8.35 -28.07
C THR A 98 21.02 -9.21 -28.80
N ASN A 99 22.06 -9.67 -28.09
CA ASN A 99 23.04 -10.62 -28.63
C ASN A 99 23.12 -11.84 -27.69
N PRO A 100 22.99 -13.09 -28.23
CA PRO A 100 23.08 -14.29 -27.43
C PRO A 100 24.38 -14.35 -26.60
N PRO A 101 24.30 -14.56 -25.27
CA PRO A 101 25.49 -14.70 -24.43
C PRO A 101 26.31 -15.92 -24.81
N VAL A 102 27.62 -15.73 -24.95
CA VAL A 102 28.52 -16.82 -25.39
C VAL A 102 28.65 -17.92 -24.33
N ALA A 103 28.82 -19.15 -24.78
CA ALA A 103 29.05 -20.28 -23.88
C ALA A 103 30.34 -20.11 -23.07
N GLY A 104 30.31 -20.57 -21.81
CA GLY A 104 31.49 -20.56 -20.94
C GLY A 104 31.78 -19.25 -20.20
N VAL A 105 30.90 -18.27 -20.31
CA VAL A 105 30.92 -17.09 -19.43
C VAL A 105 30.52 -17.56 -18.02
N SER A 106 31.43 -17.44 -17.07
CA SER A 106 31.27 -18.01 -15.72
C SER A 106 30.59 -17.08 -14.72
N VAL A 107 30.21 -15.86 -15.12
CA VAL A 107 29.67 -14.86 -14.20
C VAL A 107 28.45 -14.18 -14.83
N PHE A 108 27.28 -14.53 -14.34
CA PHE A 108 26.07 -13.73 -14.48
C PHE A 108 25.78 -13.10 -13.10
N PHE A 109 25.60 -11.80 -13.09
CA PHE A 109 25.15 -11.08 -11.91
C PHE A 109 23.93 -10.24 -12.27
N GLY A 110 22.82 -10.54 -11.63
CA GLY A 110 21.58 -9.80 -11.80
C GLY A 110 21.01 -9.34 -10.46
N VAL A 111 20.62 -8.08 -10.40
CA VAL A 111 19.91 -7.50 -9.26
C VAL A 111 18.64 -6.83 -9.76
N ALA A 112 17.51 -7.25 -9.22
CA ALA A 112 16.26 -6.53 -9.38
C ALA A 112 16.25 -5.39 -8.35
N MET A 113 16.25 -4.17 -8.86
CA MET A 113 16.19 -2.97 -8.04
C MET A 113 14.77 -2.77 -7.53
N ALA A 114 14.63 -2.45 -6.24
CA ALA A 114 13.34 -2.02 -5.71
C ALA A 114 12.88 -0.76 -6.46
N THR A 115 11.66 -0.79 -6.96
CA THR A 115 11.06 0.40 -7.55
C THR A 115 10.23 1.13 -6.51
N THR A 116 10.30 2.44 -6.51
CA THR A 116 9.42 3.29 -5.70
C THR A 116 8.11 3.58 -6.44
N ALA A 117 7.97 3.12 -7.68
CA ALA A 117 6.88 3.53 -8.58
C ALA A 117 5.48 3.13 -8.09
N ASP A 118 5.39 2.09 -7.24
CA ASP A 118 4.11 1.58 -6.72
C ASP A 118 4.02 1.60 -5.20
N LEU A 119 4.88 2.36 -4.53
CA LEU A 119 4.78 2.52 -3.08
C LEU A 119 3.52 3.32 -2.76
N THR A 120 2.51 2.64 -2.26
CA THR A 120 1.30 3.29 -1.78
C THR A 120 1.08 2.98 -0.31
N ARG A 121 0.50 3.94 0.41
CA ARG A 121 0.08 3.77 1.79
C ARG A 121 -1.35 4.27 1.95
N THR A 122 -2.15 3.54 2.70
CA THR A 122 -3.50 3.98 3.06
C THR A 122 -3.50 4.47 4.50
N LEU A 123 -3.94 5.70 4.69
CA LEU A 123 -4.20 6.29 5.98
C LEU A 123 -5.69 6.13 6.28
N ASN A 124 -6.04 5.51 7.40
CA ASN A 124 -7.42 5.31 7.81
C ASN A 124 -7.70 6.11 9.08
N TYR A 125 -8.75 6.91 9.05
CA TYR A 125 -9.22 7.66 10.19
C TYR A 125 -10.67 7.32 10.51
N VAL A 126 -10.92 6.86 11.73
CA VAL A 126 -12.26 6.51 12.21
C VAL A 126 -12.85 7.72 12.93
N ILE A 127 -14.02 8.16 12.48
CA ILE A 127 -14.82 9.16 13.16
C ILE A 127 -16.01 8.43 13.80
N ASP A 128 -16.16 8.53 15.11
CA ASP A 128 -17.16 7.81 15.89
C ASP A 128 -17.78 8.73 16.93
N SER A 129 -19.09 8.82 16.93
CA SER A 129 -19.89 9.58 17.92
C SER A 129 -20.62 8.68 18.90
N GLY A 130 -20.30 7.39 18.94
CA GLY A 130 -21.02 6.39 19.73
C GLY A 130 -22.43 6.16 19.19
N SER A 131 -23.44 6.31 20.07
CA SER A 131 -24.85 6.08 19.71
C SER A 131 -25.57 7.33 19.18
N PHE A 132 -24.84 8.43 18.97
CA PHE A 132 -25.44 9.70 18.55
C PHE A 132 -25.05 10.04 17.11
N VAL A 133 -25.95 10.72 16.40
CA VAL A 133 -25.62 11.31 15.10
C VAL A 133 -24.45 12.27 15.27
N MET A 134 -23.51 12.17 14.35
CA MET A 134 -22.28 12.94 14.39
C MET A 134 -22.56 14.45 14.26
N SER A 135 -22.08 15.23 15.21
CA SER A 135 -22.21 16.69 15.16
C SER A 135 -21.17 17.29 14.18
N SER A 136 -21.39 18.52 13.71
CA SER A 136 -20.38 19.28 12.97
C SER A 136 -19.18 19.67 13.86
N GLY A 137 -18.07 20.05 13.22
CA GLY A 137 -16.84 20.50 13.86
C GLY A 137 -15.70 19.47 13.87
N PRO A 138 -14.54 19.84 14.43
CA PRO A 138 -13.36 18.99 14.48
C PRO A 138 -13.60 17.68 15.24
N LYS A 139 -13.07 16.56 14.72
CA LYS A 139 -13.21 15.21 15.31
C LYS A 139 -11.90 14.62 15.81
N GLY A 140 -10.81 15.25 15.50
CA GLY A 140 -9.50 14.88 15.97
C GLY A 140 -8.41 15.11 14.95
N ASN A 141 -7.19 14.80 15.37
CA ASN A 141 -5.99 15.03 14.58
C ASN A 141 -5.21 13.72 14.40
N MET A 142 -4.48 13.62 13.31
CA MET A 142 -3.58 12.52 13.01
C MET A 142 -2.25 13.06 12.50
N THR A 143 -1.15 12.62 13.09
CA THR A 143 0.20 12.92 12.57
C THR A 143 0.53 12.01 11.40
N ILE A 144 1.19 12.58 10.39
CA ILE A 144 1.60 11.89 9.18
C ILE A 144 3.09 11.57 9.29
N ASP A 145 3.46 10.32 9.10
CA ASP A 145 4.84 9.82 9.21
C ASP A 145 5.53 9.56 7.86
N VAL A 146 4.86 9.90 6.76
CA VAL A 146 5.34 9.67 5.39
C VAL A 146 5.22 10.92 4.55
N THR A 147 6.11 11.04 3.56
CA THR A 147 6.01 12.06 2.50
C THR A 147 5.44 11.40 1.25
N GLY A 148 4.47 12.05 0.60
CA GLY A 148 3.83 11.51 -0.59
C GLY A 148 2.75 12.41 -1.16
N THR A 149 1.99 11.85 -2.09
CA THR A 149 0.88 12.53 -2.77
C THR A 149 -0.41 11.75 -2.53
N ILE A 150 -1.47 12.42 -2.08
CA ILE A 150 -2.79 11.81 -1.97
C ILE A 150 -3.34 11.56 -3.38
N GLU A 151 -3.70 10.30 -3.69
CA GLU A 151 -4.26 9.89 -4.98
C GLU A 151 -5.77 9.72 -4.96
N SER A 152 -6.32 9.34 -3.81
CA SER A 152 -7.77 9.11 -3.71
C SER A 152 -8.22 9.13 -2.26
N TRP A 153 -9.53 9.33 -2.08
CA TRP A 153 -10.19 9.09 -0.81
C TRP A 153 -11.33 8.07 -0.93
N THR A 154 -11.65 7.43 0.17
CA THR A 154 -12.82 6.56 0.33
C THR A 154 -13.46 6.85 1.67
N VAL A 155 -14.78 6.98 1.70
CA VAL A 155 -15.56 7.04 2.93
C VAL A 155 -16.53 5.87 2.97
N VAL A 156 -16.59 5.18 4.11
CA VAL A 156 -17.54 4.08 4.35
C VAL A 156 -18.21 4.23 5.71
N SER A 157 -19.47 3.86 5.79
CA SER A 157 -20.27 3.81 7.01
C SER A 157 -21.19 2.60 7.00
N GLU A 158 -21.51 2.05 8.15
CA GLU A 158 -22.60 1.07 8.31
C GLU A 158 -23.97 1.76 8.29
N ASP A 159 -24.00 3.04 8.64
CA ASP A 159 -25.20 3.87 8.63
C ASP A 159 -25.53 4.34 7.20
N ASP A 160 -26.80 4.48 6.90
CA ASP A 160 -27.29 5.05 5.65
C ASP A 160 -27.68 6.52 5.87
N GLY A 161 -26.85 7.43 5.37
CA GLY A 161 -27.02 8.84 5.66
C GLY A 161 -26.19 9.77 4.77
N ASN A 162 -26.00 10.98 5.25
CA ASN A 162 -25.19 11.99 4.60
C ASN A 162 -24.11 12.50 5.56
N ILE A 163 -22.90 12.68 5.06
CA ILE A 163 -21.82 13.35 5.78
C ILE A 163 -20.90 14.04 4.77
N GLU A 164 -20.38 15.20 5.13
CA GLU A 164 -19.31 15.88 4.42
C GLU A 164 -18.18 16.18 5.41
N ILE A 165 -16.96 15.88 4.99
CA ILE A 165 -15.77 15.95 5.84
C ILE A 165 -14.75 16.85 5.18
N ASP A 166 -14.33 17.92 5.86
CA ASP A 166 -13.16 18.70 5.47
C ASP A 166 -11.92 18.10 6.12
N ILE A 167 -10.86 17.92 5.32
CA ILE A 167 -9.55 17.52 5.82
C ILE A 167 -8.66 18.75 5.75
N LYS A 168 -8.11 19.10 6.89
CA LYS A 168 -7.23 20.26 7.05
C LYS A 168 -5.83 19.80 7.43
N LYS A 169 -4.84 20.60 7.10
CA LYS A 169 -3.43 20.30 7.34
C LYS A 169 -2.70 21.49 7.93
N CYS A 170 -1.75 21.22 8.83
CA CYS A 170 -0.71 22.17 9.22
C CYS A 170 0.62 21.46 9.43
N SER A 171 1.72 22.19 9.43
CA SER A 171 3.00 21.65 9.91
C SER A 171 2.99 21.54 11.44
N TYR A 172 3.95 20.79 11.99
CA TYR A 172 4.12 20.71 13.45
C TYR A 172 4.37 22.08 14.10
N GLN A 173 5.12 22.96 13.40
CA GLN A 173 5.44 24.30 13.88
C GLN A 173 4.24 25.25 13.86
N ASP A 174 3.34 25.08 12.89
CA ASP A 174 2.18 25.94 12.70
C ASP A 174 0.96 25.52 13.51
N PHE A 175 1.05 24.39 14.21
CA PHE A 175 -0.07 23.88 15.03
C PHE A 175 -0.49 24.93 16.07
N PRO A 176 -1.80 25.23 16.22
CA PRO A 176 -2.98 24.61 15.63
C PRO A 176 -3.59 25.35 14.42
N ASN A 177 -2.79 26.02 13.60
CA ASN A 177 -3.28 26.81 12.45
C ASN A 177 -3.49 25.89 11.23
N PHE A 178 -4.65 25.29 11.14
CA PHE A 178 -5.00 24.37 10.06
C PHE A 178 -5.53 25.06 8.81
N VAL A 179 -5.15 24.56 7.63
CA VAL A 179 -5.66 24.98 6.32
C VAL A 179 -6.30 23.79 5.61
N SER A 180 -7.49 23.97 5.03
CA SER A 180 -8.17 22.93 4.24
C SER A 180 -7.31 22.50 3.05
N ILE A 181 -7.25 21.17 2.81
CA ILE A 181 -6.59 20.59 1.64
C ILE A 181 -7.58 20.03 0.62
N THR A 182 -8.87 19.96 0.93
CA THR A 182 -9.90 19.33 0.10
C THR A 182 -10.52 20.28 -0.93
N GLY A 183 -10.30 21.58 -0.80
CA GLY A 183 -10.92 22.57 -1.67
C GLY A 183 -12.46 22.48 -1.66
N THR A 184 -13.06 22.32 -2.84
CA THR A 184 -14.51 22.14 -3.01
C THR A 184 -14.93 20.67 -3.14
N GLU A 185 -13.99 19.73 -3.23
CA GLU A 185 -14.22 18.29 -3.46
C GLU A 185 -14.01 17.50 -2.16
N ARG A 186 -14.84 17.79 -1.16
CA ARG A 186 -14.71 17.16 0.16
C ARG A 186 -15.16 15.70 0.16
N PRO A 187 -14.48 14.81 0.91
CA PRO A 187 -14.96 13.45 1.17
C PRO A 187 -16.38 13.46 1.72
N CYS A 188 -17.29 12.70 1.11
CA CYS A 188 -18.69 12.72 1.49
C CYS A 188 -19.37 11.37 1.31
N LEU A 189 -20.48 11.18 2.03
CA LEU A 189 -21.49 10.16 1.76
C LEU A 189 -22.79 10.86 1.41
N GLY A 190 -23.36 10.48 0.27
CA GLY A 190 -24.60 11.08 -0.23
C GLY A 190 -24.51 12.58 -0.48
N ILE A 191 -25.67 13.16 -0.82
CA ILE A 191 -25.81 14.60 -1.02
C ILE A 191 -26.91 15.09 -0.08
N LEU A 192 -26.62 16.10 0.71
CA LEU A 192 -27.55 16.66 1.69
C LEU A 192 -28.90 16.99 1.05
N ASN A 193 -29.98 16.47 1.65
CA ASN A 193 -31.38 16.59 1.20
C ASN A 193 -31.68 15.97 -0.19
N GLN A 194 -30.77 15.16 -0.76
CA GLN A 194 -30.97 14.54 -2.07
C GLN A 194 -30.85 13.00 -2.04
N SER A 195 -29.76 12.49 -1.54
CA SER A 195 -29.47 11.05 -1.53
C SER A 195 -28.68 10.66 -0.30
N THR A 196 -28.91 9.45 0.21
CA THR A 196 -28.12 8.82 1.27
C THR A 196 -27.20 7.76 0.69
N GLN A 197 -26.04 7.53 1.32
CA GLN A 197 -25.07 6.53 0.89
C GLN A 197 -24.34 5.93 2.10
N ARG A 198 -23.85 4.70 1.94
CA ARG A 198 -22.99 4.00 2.92
C ARG A 198 -21.53 3.97 2.50
N LYS A 199 -21.25 4.22 1.23
CA LYS A 199 -19.89 4.25 0.69
C LYS A 199 -19.78 5.25 -0.45
N ASN A 200 -18.64 5.91 -0.53
CA ASN A 200 -18.27 6.78 -1.65
C ASN A 200 -16.74 6.83 -1.77
N LYS A 201 -16.24 7.10 -2.98
CA LYS A 201 -14.82 7.29 -3.28
C LYS A 201 -14.64 8.27 -4.41
N ASP A 202 -13.47 8.91 -4.42
CA ASP A 202 -13.04 9.76 -5.53
C ASP A 202 -11.52 9.64 -5.71
N ASP A 203 -11.05 9.62 -6.95
CA ASP A 203 -9.66 9.61 -7.38
C ASP A 203 -9.32 10.80 -8.29
N ASN A 204 -10.30 11.70 -8.53
CA ASN A 204 -10.10 12.95 -9.25
C ASN A 204 -10.06 14.14 -8.28
N LEU A 205 -8.90 14.37 -7.69
CA LEU A 205 -8.71 15.38 -6.64
C LEU A 205 -8.30 16.75 -7.23
N SER A 206 -9.10 17.28 -8.15
CA SER A 206 -8.72 18.45 -8.99
C SER A 206 -8.52 19.74 -8.18
N THR A 207 -9.22 19.89 -7.05
CA THR A 207 -9.14 21.08 -6.18
C THR A 207 -8.31 20.86 -4.92
N TRP A 208 -7.74 19.67 -4.75
CA TRP A 208 -7.00 19.33 -3.55
C TRP A 208 -5.56 19.83 -3.56
N ASN A 209 -5.07 20.19 -2.38
CA ASN A 209 -3.63 20.22 -2.11
C ASN A 209 -3.17 18.82 -1.69
N THR A 210 -2.76 18.03 -2.68
CA THR A 210 -2.48 16.59 -2.49
C THR A 210 -1.12 16.29 -1.86
N GLN A 211 -0.21 17.25 -1.79
CA GLN A 211 1.14 17.05 -1.25
C GLN A 211 1.13 16.94 0.28
N VAL A 212 1.80 15.90 0.78
CA VAL A 212 1.91 15.59 2.21
C VAL A 212 3.37 15.38 2.57
N ASN A 213 3.81 15.91 3.70
CA ASN A 213 5.16 15.72 4.22
C ASN A 213 5.11 14.96 5.55
N ALA A 214 6.15 14.17 5.80
CA ALA A 214 6.33 13.59 7.12
C ALA A 214 6.43 14.68 8.19
N GLY A 215 5.65 14.55 9.26
CA GLY A 215 5.51 15.57 10.31
C GLY A 215 4.28 16.49 10.13
N ASP A 216 3.59 16.44 9.00
CA ASP A 216 2.30 17.13 8.86
C ASP A 216 1.28 16.57 9.86
N ILE A 217 0.35 17.41 10.28
CA ILE A 217 -0.76 17.06 11.15
C ILE A 217 -2.05 17.28 10.37
N PHE A 218 -2.85 16.22 10.20
CA PHE A 218 -4.18 16.32 9.62
C PHE A 218 -5.22 16.49 10.72
N GLN A 219 -6.21 17.33 10.47
CA GLN A 219 -7.43 17.48 11.24
C GLN A 219 -8.62 17.07 10.39
N PHE A 220 -9.48 16.20 10.92
CA PHE A 220 -10.74 15.80 10.28
C PHE A 220 -11.88 16.59 10.91
N GLU A 221 -12.58 17.36 10.10
CA GLU A 221 -13.70 18.17 10.51
C GLU A 221 -14.98 17.77 9.78
N VAL A 222 -16.01 17.44 10.53
CA VAL A 222 -17.35 17.20 9.95
C VAL A 222 -18.01 18.53 9.67
N VAL A 223 -18.31 18.79 8.39
CA VAL A 223 -19.03 19.98 7.95
C VAL A 223 -20.53 19.87 8.29
N TYR A 224 -21.12 18.75 7.91
CA TYR A 224 -22.44 18.34 8.34
C TYR A 224 -22.55 16.82 8.38
N SER A 225 -23.55 16.32 9.11
CA SER A 225 -23.90 14.90 9.13
C SER A 225 -25.41 14.73 9.40
N VAL A 226 -26.00 13.75 8.71
CA VAL A 226 -27.39 13.32 8.91
C VAL A 226 -27.42 11.80 8.93
N ASN A 227 -27.91 11.22 10.02
CA ASN A 227 -28.02 9.77 10.23
C ASN A 227 -26.72 8.98 10.18
N ILE A 228 -25.56 9.61 10.31
CA ILE A 228 -24.27 8.92 10.43
C ILE A 228 -23.76 9.06 11.86
N ASN A 229 -23.53 7.92 12.51
CA ASN A 229 -22.95 7.83 13.85
C ASN A 229 -21.46 7.51 13.77
N ARG A 230 -21.06 6.70 12.79
CA ARG A 230 -19.68 6.26 12.59
C ARG A 230 -19.33 6.17 11.12
N CYS A 231 -18.13 6.62 10.75
CA CYS A 231 -17.57 6.39 9.43
C CYS A 231 -16.05 6.21 9.48
N VAL A 232 -15.51 5.65 8.42
CA VAL A 232 -14.06 5.56 8.19
C VAL A 232 -13.74 6.38 6.95
N VAL A 233 -12.76 7.27 7.08
CA VAL A 233 -12.15 8.01 5.97
C VAL A 233 -10.80 7.36 5.68
N SER A 234 -10.61 6.92 4.45
CA SER A 234 -9.37 6.33 3.97
C SER A 234 -8.76 7.23 2.90
N LEU A 235 -7.48 7.56 3.04
CA LEU A 235 -6.70 8.31 2.05
C LEU A 235 -5.62 7.39 1.50
N LYS A 236 -5.58 7.22 0.18
CA LYS A 236 -4.51 6.49 -0.50
C LYS A 236 -3.42 7.48 -0.89
N LEU A 237 -2.21 7.25 -0.42
CA LEU A 237 -1.02 8.03 -0.73
C LEU A 237 -0.10 7.23 -1.65
N LYS A 238 0.49 7.91 -2.62
CA LYS A 238 1.67 7.47 -3.36
C LYS A 238 2.90 8.09 -2.71
N LEU A 239 3.88 7.23 -2.33
CA LEU A 239 5.10 7.62 -1.63
C LEU A 239 6.24 7.93 -2.61
#